data_b1ce93036ca34c7a68e71363587ae63c
#
_entry.id   b1ce93036ca34c7a68e71363587ae63c
#
_cell.length_a   1.000
_cell.length_b   1.000
_cell.length_c   1.000
_cell.angle_alpha   90.00
_cell.angle_beta   90.00
_cell.angle_gamma   90.00
#
_symmetry.space_group_name_H-M   'P 1'
#
loop_
_entity.id
_entity.type
_entity.pdbx_description
1 polymer ?
#
loop_
_entity_poly.entity_id
_entity_poly.type
_entity_poly.pdbx_seq_one_letter_code
_entity_poly.pdbx_strand_id
1 'polypeptide(L)'
;PINDRLDLILQGDIYLRGSHRVGITANYNRRYKFNGNASLEYSTYYGEAVSDRRYSKTRETAYRLTLKHNQDPKANPYHKFSGNADIQFGKSKFQSLNYNDANSALNNNLYSNITYSRIFSGKPYSFSAAMSHSQQLVTRDFTLELPNLNFNTQSIFPFKNPKRVEEKWYDQISFTYSAELKNRFATKDSILFTPQTLKSSKQGMRQNANVTSSYKVMKYFNISPSFSYSEVWGFNEVKQSFDPTQIYVDDTTFFNVEKDSFTIKDKLLFNGRASKDTLNKFGAYRTFNASVGINTQLFGLMQFKKGFLRGIRHQI
;
A
#
# COMPACT_ATOMS: atom_id res chain seq x y z
N PRO A 1 -24.47 -7.55 26.43
CA PRO A 1 -24.77 -6.35 25.63
C PRO A 1 -24.97 -5.14 26.55
N ILE A 2 -24.52 -3.96 26.10
CA ILE A 2 -24.82 -2.70 26.79
C ILE A 2 -26.19 -2.16 26.30
N ASN A 3 -26.43 -2.33 25.01
CA ASN A 3 -27.69 -2.02 24.35
C ASN A 3 -27.83 -2.81 23.04
N ASP A 4 -28.93 -2.64 22.30
CA ASP A 4 -29.20 -3.35 21.03
C ASP A 4 -28.19 -3.07 19.90
N ARG A 5 -27.27 -2.13 20.09
CA ARG A 5 -26.32 -1.69 19.09
C ARG A 5 -24.87 -1.86 19.50
N LEU A 6 -24.62 -2.09 20.78
CA LEU A 6 -23.28 -2.18 21.35
C LEU A 6 -23.21 -3.33 22.33
N ASP A 7 -22.26 -4.21 22.07
CA ASP A 7 -21.90 -5.31 22.95
C ASP A 7 -20.44 -5.13 23.40
N LEU A 8 -20.19 -5.28 24.69
CA LEU A 8 -18.87 -5.16 25.29
C LEU A 8 -18.49 -6.49 25.94
N ILE A 9 -17.32 -6.99 25.58
CA ILE A 9 -16.73 -8.21 26.10
C ILE A 9 -15.42 -7.85 26.79
N LEU A 10 -15.31 -8.20 28.08
CA LEU A 10 -14.09 -8.14 28.85
C LEU A 10 -13.53 -9.56 28.96
N GLN A 11 -12.26 -9.72 28.66
CA GLN A 11 -11.57 -11.01 28.74
C GLN A 11 -10.28 -10.84 29.53
N GLY A 12 -9.99 -11.78 30.42
CA GLY A 12 -8.76 -11.84 31.19
C GLY A 12 -8.24 -13.26 31.25
N ASP A 13 -6.94 -13.44 30.98
CA ASP A 13 -6.24 -14.71 31.11
C ASP A 13 -5.06 -14.55 32.06
N ILE A 14 -4.93 -15.45 33.00
CA ILE A 14 -3.85 -15.45 34.00
C ILE A 14 -3.18 -16.82 33.98
N TYR A 15 -1.87 -16.86 33.96
CA TYR A 15 -1.04 -18.07 33.93
C TYR A 15 -0.22 -18.19 35.19
N LEU A 16 0.08 -19.42 35.58
CA LEU A 16 0.76 -19.76 36.83
C LEU A 16 2.07 -19.00 37.11
N ARG A 17 2.79 -18.60 36.07
CA ARG A 17 4.05 -17.83 36.19
C ARG A 17 3.84 -16.29 36.24
N GLY A 18 2.61 -15.82 36.41
CA GLY A 18 2.26 -14.41 36.48
C GLY A 18 2.06 -13.73 35.11
N SER A 19 2.27 -14.45 34.00
CA SER A 19 1.89 -13.95 32.68
C SER A 19 0.39 -13.70 32.64
N HIS A 20 -0.05 -12.59 32.05
CA HIS A 20 -1.47 -12.24 32.00
C HIS A 20 -1.79 -11.47 30.71
N ARG A 21 -3.05 -11.57 30.33
CA ARG A 21 -3.65 -10.83 29.23
C ARG A 21 -4.97 -10.24 29.69
N VAL A 22 -5.20 -8.99 29.34
CA VAL A 22 -6.47 -8.31 29.53
C VAL A 22 -6.91 -7.73 28.21
N GLY A 23 -8.11 -8.03 27.80
CA GLY A 23 -8.69 -7.57 26.54
C GLY A 23 -10.09 -6.99 26.73
N ILE A 24 -10.39 -5.98 25.96
CA ILE A 24 -11.72 -5.40 25.83
C ILE A 24 -12.10 -5.42 24.36
N THR A 25 -13.26 -5.98 24.04
CA THR A 25 -13.79 -6.02 22.68
C THR A 25 -15.17 -5.37 22.67
N ALA A 26 -15.34 -4.40 21.81
CA ALA A 26 -16.61 -3.73 21.55
C ALA A 26 -17.13 -4.15 20.18
N ASN A 27 -18.27 -4.81 20.13
CA ASN A 27 -18.99 -5.11 18.91
C ASN A 27 -20.10 -4.10 18.73
N TYR A 28 -20.17 -3.46 17.57
CA TYR A 28 -21.21 -2.48 17.29
C TYR A 28 -21.89 -2.76 15.96
N ASN A 29 -23.21 -2.57 15.95
CA ASN A 29 -24.03 -2.80 14.77
C ASN A 29 -25.17 -1.79 14.73
N ARG A 30 -25.24 -1.03 13.64
CA ARG A 30 -26.38 -0.18 13.33
C ARG A 30 -26.95 -0.60 11.98
N ARG A 31 -28.08 -1.27 12.02
CA ARG A 31 -28.76 -1.83 10.85
C ARG A 31 -28.90 -0.80 9.73
N TYR A 32 -28.55 -1.18 8.50
CA TYR A 32 -28.53 -0.34 7.30
C TYR A 32 -27.57 0.87 7.34
N LYS A 33 -26.65 0.93 8.30
CA LYS A 33 -25.67 2.00 8.38
C LYS A 33 -24.24 1.48 8.43
N PHE A 34 -23.89 0.75 9.48
CA PHE A 34 -22.54 0.22 9.66
C PHE A 34 -22.52 -0.90 10.69
N ASN A 35 -21.51 -1.73 10.60
CA ASN A 35 -21.15 -2.72 11.61
C ASN A 35 -19.64 -2.78 11.79
N GLY A 36 -19.24 -3.33 12.91
CA GLY A 36 -17.82 -3.53 13.16
C GLY A 36 -17.53 -4.02 14.56
N ASN A 37 -16.26 -4.23 14.80
CA ASN A 37 -15.73 -4.52 16.12
C ASN A 37 -14.40 -3.79 16.32
N ALA A 38 -14.14 -3.42 17.57
CA ALA A 38 -12.87 -2.87 18.00
C ALA A 38 -12.39 -3.63 19.23
N SER A 39 -11.13 -4.05 19.27
CA SER A 39 -10.57 -4.65 20.45
C SER A 39 -9.22 -4.01 20.82
N LEU A 40 -8.99 -3.90 22.11
CA LEU A 40 -7.73 -3.51 22.69
C LEU A 40 -7.30 -4.63 23.63
N GLU A 41 -6.09 -5.13 23.42
CA GLU A 41 -5.48 -6.18 24.21
C GLU A 41 -4.17 -5.70 24.81
N TYR A 42 -3.99 -5.93 26.09
CA TYR A 42 -2.74 -5.77 26.80
C TYR A 42 -2.26 -7.13 27.28
N SER A 43 -1.00 -7.48 27.00
CA SER A 43 -0.41 -8.74 27.44
C SER A 43 0.95 -8.54 28.04
N THR A 44 1.22 -9.26 29.13
CA THR A 44 2.54 -9.35 29.76
C THR A 44 2.94 -10.82 29.85
N TYR A 45 4.09 -11.13 29.29
CA TYR A 45 4.70 -12.46 29.35
C TYR A 45 5.91 -12.45 30.26
N TYR A 46 5.94 -13.37 31.23
CA TYR A 46 7.08 -13.64 32.06
C TYR A 46 7.69 -14.98 31.64
N GLY A 47 8.90 -14.92 31.12
CA GLY A 47 9.66 -16.07 30.67
C GLY A 47 11.03 -16.16 31.36
N GLU A 48 11.69 -17.27 31.10
CA GLU A 48 13.07 -17.47 31.51
C GLU A 48 13.92 -17.50 30.24
N ALA A 49 14.97 -16.70 30.20
CA ALA A 49 16.01 -16.79 29.18
C ALA A 49 17.22 -17.48 29.77
N VAL A 50 17.71 -18.48 29.10
CA VAL A 50 18.98 -19.16 29.42
C VAL A 50 20.03 -18.58 28.47
N SER A 51 20.96 -17.83 29.01
CA SER A 51 22.13 -17.33 28.30
C SER A 51 23.36 -17.67 29.12
N ASP A 52 24.33 -18.37 28.55
CA ASP A 52 25.63 -18.71 29.15
C ASP A 52 25.54 -19.22 30.59
N ARG A 53 24.68 -20.23 30.84
CA ARG A 53 24.46 -20.82 32.20
C ARG A 53 23.85 -19.85 33.24
N ARG A 54 23.33 -18.70 32.81
CA ARG A 54 22.60 -17.78 33.71
C ARG A 54 21.11 -17.79 33.36
N TYR A 55 20.28 -17.99 34.36
CA TYR A 55 18.84 -17.85 34.27
C TYR A 55 18.50 -16.37 34.50
N SER A 56 17.92 -15.71 33.51
CA SER A 56 17.37 -14.36 33.70
C SER A 56 15.86 -14.40 33.47
N LYS A 57 15.13 -13.72 34.37
CA LYS A 57 13.68 -13.49 34.16
C LYS A 57 13.50 -12.43 33.10
N THR A 58 12.80 -12.76 32.03
CA THR A 58 12.44 -11.80 31.01
C THR A 58 10.98 -11.40 31.15
N ARG A 59 10.70 -10.09 31.02
CA ARG A 59 9.36 -9.54 30.95
C ARG A 59 9.16 -8.94 29.57
N GLU A 60 8.18 -9.44 28.84
CA GLU A 60 7.78 -8.89 27.55
C GLU A 60 6.36 -8.35 27.65
N THR A 61 6.14 -7.16 27.09
CA THR A 61 4.83 -6.49 27.13
C THR A 61 4.43 -6.10 25.71
N ALA A 62 3.18 -6.34 25.39
CA ALA A 62 2.61 -5.92 24.10
C ALA A 62 1.19 -5.35 24.27
N TYR A 63 0.88 -4.42 23.38
CA TYR A 63 -0.46 -3.88 23.17
C TYR A 63 -0.87 -4.23 21.75
N ARG A 64 -2.06 -4.80 21.58
CA ARG A 64 -2.63 -5.07 20.26
C ARG A 64 -3.95 -4.35 20.11
N LEU A 65 -4.07 -3.61 19.01
CA LEU A 65 -5.29 -2.92 18.61
C LEU A 65 -5.83 -3.59 17.36
N THR A 66 -7.07 -4.07 17.41
CA THR A 66 -7.77 -4.50 16.22
C THR A 66 -9.02 -3.66 16.01
N LEU A 67 -9.30 -3.32 14.75
CA LEU A 67 -10.48 -2.59 14.34
C LEU A 67 -11.00 -3.20 13.05
N LYS A 68 -12.31 -3.45 13.01
CA LYS A 68 -13.03 -3.81 11.79
C LYS A 68 -14.23 -2.89 11.66
N HIS A 69 -14.33 -2.14 10.60
CA HIS A 69 -15.46 -1.27 10.33
C HIS A 69 -15.92 -1.45 8.89
N ASN A 70 -17.21 -1.67 8.73
CA ASN A 70 -17.83 -1.82 7.43
C ASN A 70 -19.09 -0.97 7.36
N GLN A 71 -19.08 0.01 6.49
CA GLN A 71 -20.26 0.83 6.21
C GLN A 71 -21.17 0.14 5.20
N ASP A 72 -22.47 0.07 5.48
CA ASP A 72 -23.46 -0.43 4.53
C ASP A 72 -23.51 0.51 3.30
N PRO A 73 -23.40 0.00 2.06
CA PRO A 73 -23.50 0.81 0.86
C PRO A 73 -24.80 1.63 0.75
N LYS A 74 -25.88 1.16 1.38
CA LYS A 74 -27.16 1.86 1.43
C LYS A 74 -27.18 3.04 2.38
N ALA A 75 -26.23 3.12 3.32
CA ALA A 75 -26.18 4.20 4.32
C ALA A 75 -25.91 5.57 3.70
N ASN A 76 -25.00 5.59 2.72
CA ASN A 76 -24.68 6.79 1.96
C ASN A 76 -24.03 6.38 0.64
N PRO A 77 -24.66 6.65 -0.52
CA PRO A 77 -24.10 6.29 -1.81
C PRO A 77 -22.90 7.14 -2.23
N TYR A 78 -22.70 8.29 -1.61
CA TYR A 78 -21.64 9.25 -1.97
C TYR A 78 -20.42 9.18 -1.07
N HIS A 79 -20.54 8.62 0.12
CA HIS A 79 -19.47 8.47 1.08
C HIS A 79 -19.36 7.03 1.52
N LYS A 80 -18.19 6.46 1.43
CA LYS A 80 -17.90 5.12 1.92
C LYS A 80 -16.69 5.17 2.84
N PHE A 81 -16.88 4.66 4.04
CA PHE A 81 -15.79 4.43 4.99
C PHE A 81 -15.75 2.95 5.35
N SER A 82 -14.59 2.34 5.21
CA SER A 82 -14.38 0.94 5.59
C SER A 82 -12.92 0.74 5.97
N GLY A 83 -12.68 -0.24 6.82
CA GLY A 83 -11.32 -0.58 7.16
C GLY A 83 -11.22 -1.73 8.14
N ASN A 84 -10.03 -2.28 8.14
CA ASN A 84 -9.54 -3.15 9.18
C ASN A 84 -8.19 -2.61 9.65
N ALA A 85 -7.94 -2.67 10.95
CA ALA A 85 -6.64 -2.43 11.54
C ALA A 85 -6.28 -3.60 12.44
N ASP A 86 -5.02 -4.02 12.37
CA ASP A 86 -4.42 -4.99 13.27
C ASP A 86 -2.96 -4.56 13.49
N ILE A 87 -2.70 -3.96 14.64
CA ILE A 87 -1.42 -3.32 14.96
C ILE A 87 -0.99 -3.79 16.34
N GLN A 88 0.28 -4.17 16.45
CA GLN A 88 0.87 -4.57 17.72
C GLN A 88 2.06 -3.68 18.05
N PHE A 89 2.10 -3.19 19.28
CA PHE A 89 3.23 -2.46 19.85
C PHE A 89 3.88 -3.29 20.97
N GLY A 90 5.19 -3.26 21.03
CA GLY A 90 5.95 -4.06 21.99
C GLY A 90 6.19 -5.48 21.50
N LYS A 91 6.70 -6.31 22.39
CA LYS A 91 7.06 -7.70 22.12
C LYS A 91 6.42 -8.59 23.18
N SER A 92 5.72 -9.62 22.75
CA SER A 92 5.19 -10.63 23.67
C SER A 92 5.14 -11.99 22.98
N LYS A 93 5.70 -12.97 23.66
CA LYS A 93 5.54 -14.38 23.29
C LYS A 93 4.20 -14.97 23.73
N PHE A 94 3.32 -14.16 24.32
CA PHE A 94 2.05 -14.63 24.84
C PHE A 94 1.20 -15.31 23.79
N GLN A 95 1.18 -14.78 22.57
CA GLN A 95 0.44 -15.38 21.47
C GLN A 95 0.95 -16.77 21.09
N SER A 96 2.27 -16.99 21.14
CA SER A 96 2.86 -18.31 20.82
C SER A 96 2.47 -19.42 21.80
N LEU A 97 1.95 -19.08 22.96
CA LEU A 97 1.45 -20.02 23.96
C LEU A 97 0.00 -20.45 23.70
N ASN A 98 -0.74 -19.69 22.89
CA ASN A 98 -2.19 -19.82 22.71
C ASN A 98 -2.61 -20.07 21.27
N TYR A 99 -1.73 -20.54 20.42
CA TYR A 99 -2.09 -20.93 19.06
C TYR A 99 -2.92 -22.20 19.07
N ASN A 100 -4.18 -22.07 18.65
CA ASN A 100 -5.09 -23.19 18.50
C ASN A 100 -4.94 -23.89 17.15
N ASP A 101 -4.20 -23.30 16.22
CA ASP A 101 -3.93 -23.85 14.90
C ASP A 101 -2.55 -23.44 14.35
N ALA A 102 -2.00 -24.28 13.45
CA ALA A 102 -0.69 -24.06 12.85
C ALA A 102 -0.62 -22.79 11.98
N ASN A 103 -1.72 -22.39 11.34
CA ASN A 103 -1.75 -21.21 10.49
C ASN A 103 -1.59 -19.92 11.32
N SER A 104 -2.23 -19.87 12.47
CA SER A 104 -2.06 -18.75 13.41
C SER A 104 -0.65 -18.69 13.97
N ALA A 105 -0.02 -19.84 14.22
CA ALA A 105 1.37 -19.93 14.68
C ALA A 105 2.39 -19.45 13.62
N LEU A 106 2.09 -19.68 12.35
CA LEU A 106 2.97 -19.33 11.22
C LEU A 106 2.75 -17.90 10.72
N ASN A 107 1.59 -17.31 10.99
CA ASN A 107 1.24 -15.98 10.48
C ASN A 107 1.75 -14.86 11.40
N ASN A 108 2.99 -14.43 11.14
CA ASN A 108 3.65 -13.36 11.89
C ASN A 108 3.49 -11.97 11.24
N ASN A 109 2.60 -11.84 10.27
CA ASN A 109 2.36 -10.60 9.55
C ASN A 109 1.00 -10.00 9.94
N LEU A 110 1.02 -8.75 10.33
CA LEU A 110 -0.19 -7.96 10.59
C LEU A 110 -0.41 -6.96 9.46
N TYR A 111 -1.66 -6.80 9.06
CA TYR A 111 -2.04 -5.90 7.98
C TYR A 111 -3.22 -5.03 8.40
N SER A 112 -3.13 -3.77 8.06
CA SER A 112 -4.21 -2.81 8.24
C SER A 112 -4.48 -2.07 6.95
N ASN A 113 -5.75 -1.82 6.68
CA ASN A 113 -6.18 -1.00 5.55
C ASN A 113 -7.45 -0.25 5.95
N ILE A 114 -7.37 1.08 5.95
CA ILE A 114 -8.49 1.97 6.20
C ILE A 114 -8.68 2.84 4.98
N THR A 115 -9.90 2.89 4.45
CA THR A 115 -10.21 3.62 3.24
C THR A 115 -11.45 4.48 3.44
N TYR A 116 -11.35 5.74 3.06
CA TYR A 116 -12.45 6.65 2.87
C TYR A 116 -12.56 7.02 1.40
N SER A 117 -13.73 6.94 0.82
CA SER A 117 -13.97 7.39 -0.55
C SER A 117 -15.19 8.28 -0.64
N ARG A 118 -15.13 9.28 -1.53
CA ARG A 118 -16.20 10.22 -1.79
C ARG A 118 -16.41 10.37 -3.29
N ILE A 119 -17.65 10.21 -3.71
CA ILE A 119 -18.13 10.52 -5.05
C ILE A 119 -18.94 11.81 -4.95
N PHE A 120 -18.64 12.80 -5.78
CA PHE A 120 -19.38 14.07 -5.78
C PHE A 120 -20.60 13.95 -6.71
N SER A 121 -21.79 13.99 -6.11
CA SER A 121 -23.05 13.85 -6.85
C SER A 121 -23.15 14.87 -7.97
N GLY A 122 -23.50 14.41 -9.17
CA GLY A 122 -23.65 15.28 -10.35
C GLY A 122 -22.36 15.87 -10.89
N LYS A 123 -21.21 15.48 -10.36
CA LYS A 123 -19.89 15.94 -10.81
C LYS A 123 -19.00 14.78 -11.22
N PRO A 124 -18.16 14.96 -12.25
CA PRO A 124 -17.36 13.87 -12.82
C PRO A 124 -16.07 13.60 -12.05
N TYR A 125 -16.03 13.77 -10.74
CA TYR A 125 -14.83 13.53 -9.95
C TYR A 125 -15.10 12.77 -8.66
N SER A 126 -14.10 12.06 -8.21
CA SER A 126 -14.06 11.28 -6.99
C SER A 126 -12.75 11.51 -6.25
N PHE A 127 -12.81 11.35 -4.94
CA PHE A 127 -11.67 11.43 -4.05
C PHE A 127 -11.63 10.20 -3.15
N SER A 128 -10.43 9.68 -2.89
CA SER A 128 -10.23 8.68 -1.85
C SER A 128 -8.98 8.97 -1.03
N ALA A 129 -9.07 8.65 0.24
CA ALA A 129 -7.96 8.68 1.18
C ALA A 129 -7.84 7.29 1.82
N ALA A 130 -6.63 6.76 1.85
CA ALA A 130 -6.35 5.47 2.43
C ALA A 130 -5.14 5.52 3.35
N MET A 131 -5.16 4.63 4.32
CA MET A 131 -4.01 4.25 5.14
C MET A 131 -3.81 2.75 4.98
N SER A 132 -2.58 2.33 4.69
CA SER A 132 -2.20 0.93 4.74
C SER A 132 -1.01 0.73 5.68
N HIS A 133 -1.02 -0.38 6.38
CA HIS A 133 0.01 -0.77 7.32
C HIS A 133 0.34 -2.25 7.14
N SER A 134 1.61 -2.57 7.21
CA SER A 134 2.09 -3.95 7.33
C SER A 134 3.18 -4.03 8.38
N GLN A 135 3.09 -5.03 9.22
CA GLN A 135 4.04 -5.27 10.30
C GLN A 135 4.42 -6.75 10.34
N GLN A 136 5.72 -7.01 10.41
CA GLN A 136 6.27 -8.35 10.57
C GLN A 136 6.79 -8.51 12.01
N LEU A 137 6.19 -9.39 12.80
CA LEU A 137 6.42 -9.48 14.24
C LEU A 137 7.81 -10.05 14.60
N VAL A 138 8.38 -10.92 13.78
CA VAL A 138 9.68 -11.55 14.03
C VAL A 138 10.83 -10.57 13.74
N THR A 139 10.84 -9.98 12.54
CA THR A 139 11.89 -9.02 12.13
C THR A 139 11.63 -7.62 12.66
N ARG A 140 10.41 -7.36 13.18
CA ARG A 140 9.94 -6.08 13.68
C ARG A 140 9.89 -4.99 12.61
N ASP A 141 9.82 -5.39 11.34
CA ASP A 141 9.64 -4.47 10.24
C ASP A 141 8.24 -3.89 10.26
N PHE A 142 8.17 -2.58 10.14
CA PHE A 142 6.93 -1.80 10.16
C PHE A 142 6.89 -0.90 8.94
N THR A 143 5.88 -1.07 8.11
CA THR A 143 5.62 -0.19 6.97
C THR A 143 4.26 0.47 7.14
N LEU A 144 4.22 1.79 7.01
CA LEU A 144 3.01 2.59 7.06
C LEU A 144 2.94 3.48 5.81
N GLU A 145 1.86 3.40 5.07
CA GLU A 145 1.54 4.34 4.00
C GLU A 145 0.39 5.24 4.45
N LEU A 146 0.72 6.51 4.72
CA LEU A 146 -0.21 7.52 5.23
C LEU A 146 0.35 8.93 4.98
N PRO A 147 -0.39 9.81 4.31
CA PRO A 147 -1.62 9.54 3.57
C PRO A 147 -1.35 8.88 2.21
N ASN A 148 -2.33 8.11 1.73
CA ASN A 148 -2.46 7.72 0.34
C ASN A 148 -3.73 8.39 -0.20
N LEU A 149 -3.56 9.46 -0.99
CA LEU A 149 -4.66 10.27 -1.51
C LEU A 149 -4.79 10.05 -3.01
N ASN A 150 -6.00 9.80 -3.47
CA ASN A 150 -6.30 9.65 -4.89
C ASN A 150 -7.43 10.60 -5.26
N PHE A 151 -7.23 11.34 -6.33
CA PHE A 151 -8.23 12.16 -6.98
C PHE A 151 -8.36 11.71 -8.43
N ASN A 152 -9.57 11.43 -8.87
CA ASN A 152 -9.83 10.97 -10.23
C ASN A 152 -11.01 11.72 -10.82
N THR A 153 -10.89 12.09 -12.09
CA THR A 153 -12.02 12.56 -12.89
C THR A 153 -12.50 11.47 -13.84
N GLN A 154 -13.80 11.38 -14.02
CA GLN A 154 -14.37 10.68 -15.19
C GLN A 154 -14.12 11.51 -16.44
N SER A 155 -14.45 10.97 -17.61
CA SER A 155 -14.33 11.73 -18.86
C SER A 155 -15.17 12.98 -18.82
N ILE A 156 -14.50 14.13 -18.91
CA ILE A 156 -15.10 15.46 -19.02
C ILE A 156 -15.04 15.87 -20.48
N PHE A 157 -16.15 16.35 -21.02
CA PHE A 157 -16.25 16.85 -22.39
C PHE A 157 -16.36 18.37 -22.35
N PRO A 158 -15.24 19.11 -22.29
CA PRO A 158 -15.25 20.54 -21.99
C PRO A 158 -15.93 21.39 -23.09
N PHE A 159 -16.00 20.88 -24.31
CA PHE A 159 -16.55 21.57 -25.47
C PHE A 159 -17.97 21.13 -25.80
N LYS A 160 -18.50 20.09 -25.13
CA LYS A 160 -19.84 19.56 -25.40
C LYS A 160 -20.91 20.53 -24.90
N ASN A 161 -21.71 21.03 -25.81
CA ASN A 161 -22.86 21.89 -25.47
C ASN A 161 -24.13 21.03 -25.43
N PRO A 162 -24.75 20.82 -24.24
CA PRO A 162 -25.96 20.01 -24.11
C PRO A 162 -27.20 20.56 -24.83
N LYS A 163 -27.18 21.86 -25.21
CA LYS A 163 -28.29 22.50 -25.93
C LYS A 163 -28.19 22.42 -27.44
N ARG A 164 -27.09 21.87 -27.99
CA ARG A 164 -26.88 21.78 -29.43
C ARG A 164 -27.37 20.43 -29.92
N VAL A 165 -28.12 20.44 -31.01
CA VAL A 165 -28.66 19.24 -31.64
C VAL A 165 -27.60 18.56 -32.53
N GLU A 166 -26.76 19.35 -33.20
CA GLU A 166 -25.70 18.79 -34.08
C GLU A 166 -24.37 18.74 -33.32
N GLU A 167 -23.80 17.53 -33.26
CA GLU A 167 -22.48 17.33 -32.67
C GLU A 167 -21.39 17.83 -33.63
N LYS A 168 -20.49 18.65 -33.11
CA LYS A 168 -19.28 19.10 -33.82
C LYS A 168 -18.10 18.20 -33.45
N TRP A 169 -17.09 18.18 -34.29
CA TRP A 169 -15.91 17.33 -34.10
C TRP A 169 -15.22 17.54 -32.72
N TYR A 170 -15.21 18.75 -32.18
CA TYR A 170 -14.61 19.05 -30.89
C TYR A 170 -15.48 18.66 -29.68
N ASP A 171 -16.78 18.38 -29.87
CA ASP A 171 -17.66 17.93 -28.79
C ASP A 171 -17.27 16.52 -28.27
N GLN A 172 -16.51 15.76 -29.08
CA GLN A 172 -16.03 14.43 -28.75
C GLN A 172 -14.66 14.44 -28.05
N ILE A 173 -14.06 15.62 -27.85
CA ILE A 173 -12.82 15.74 -27.08
C ILE A 173 -13.13 15.51 -25.62
N SER A 174 -12.55 14.47 -25.05
CA SER A 174 -12.66 14.12 -23.65
C SER A 174 -11.36 14.36 -22.91
N PHE A 175 -11.48 14.79 -21.69
CA PHE A 175 -10.39 15.04 -20.77
C PHE A 175 -10.56 14.19 -19.51
N THR A 176 -9.50 13.50 -19.08
CA THR A 176 -9.45 12.81 -17.80
C THR A 176 -8.22 13.23 -17.03
N TYR A 177 -8.36 13.35 -15.72
CA TYR A 177 -7.26 13.69 -14.84
C TYR A 177 -7.25 12.77 -13.62
N SER A 178 -6.06 12.32 -13.23
CA SER A 178 -5.85 11.58 -11.99
C SER A 178 -4.61 12.11 -11.26
N ALA A 179 -4.72 12.20 -9.95
CA ALA A 179 -3.62 12.55 -9.07
C ALA A 179 -3.56 11.56 -7.91
N GLU A 180 -2.38 11.04 -7.64
CA GLU A 180 -2.09 10.12 -6.54
C GLU A 180 -0.93 10.68 -5.72
N LEU A 181 -1.15 10.90 -4.43
CA LEU A 181 -0.12 11.29 -3.48
C LEU A 181 0.09 10.15 -2.49
N LYS A 182 1.33 9.69 -2.35
CA LYS A 182 1.72 8.65 -1.41
C LYS A 182 2.84 9.15 -0.50
N ASN A 183 2.71 8.81 0.77
CA ASN A 183 3.78 8.94 1.74
C ASN A 183 3.98 7.58 2.43
N ARG A 184 5.18 7.06 2.38
CA ARG A 184 5.54 5.74 2.93
C ARG A 184 6.65 5.88 3.96
N PHE A 185 6.39 5.32 5.13
CA PHE A 185 7.36 5.11 6.19
C PHE A 185 7.72 3.63 6.24
N ALA A 186 9.01 3.31 6.20
CA ALA A 186 9.51 1.96 6.40
C ALA A 186 10.56 2.01 7.53
N THR A 187 10.28 1.33 8.64
CA THR A 187 11.06 1.43 9.87
C THR A 187 10.93 0.17 10.71
N LYS A 188 11.53 0.16 11.85
CA LYS A 188 11.27 -0.83 12.91
C LYS A 188 10.23 -0.30 13.89
N ASP A 189 9.41 -1.17 14.45
CA ASP A 189 8.38 -0.80 15.44
C ASP A 189 8.94 -0.07 16.67
N SER A 190 10.21 -0.37 17.03
CA SER A 190 10.89 0.21 18.19
C SER A 190 11.26 1.68 18.05
N ILE A 191 11.40 2.18 16.81
CA ILE A 191 11.77 3.57 16.52
C ILE A 191 10.63 4.33 15.83
N LEU A 192 9.44 3.73 15.79
CA LEU A 192 8.25 4.38 15.29
C LEU A 192 7.97 5.67 16.09
N PHE A 193 7.57 6.73 15.40
CA PHE A 193 7.33 8.07 15.96
C PHE A 193 8.57 8.85 16.42
N THR A 194 9.78 8.37 16.11
CA THR A 194 10.99 9.16 16.33
C THR A 194 11.25 10.11 15.15
N PRO A 195 12.04 11.19 15.36
CA PRO A 195 12.46 12.08 14.26
C PRO A 195 13.18 11.34 13.12
N GLN A 196 13.84 10.23 13.43
CA GLN A 196 14.52 9.38 12.45
C GLN A 196 13.52 8.73 11.49
N THR A 197 12.38 8.25 11.98
CA THR A 197 11.31 7.69 11.14
C THR A 197 10.74 8.74 10.17
N LEU A 198 10.54 9.96 10.66
CA LEU A 198 10.05 11.06 9.80
C LEU A 198 11.05 11.41 8.69
N LYS A 199 12.36 11.40 8.99
CA LYS A 199 13.41 11.63 7.99
C LYS A 199 13.51 10.52 6.96
N SER A 200 13.15 9.28 7.29
CA SER A 200 13.16 8.14 6.38
C SER A 200 11.91 8.03 5.51
N SER A 201 10.95 8.93 5.64
CA SER A 201 9.73 8.93 4.84
C SER A 201 10.02 9.16 3.36
N LYS A 202 9.32 8.40 2.52
CA LYS A 202 9.38 8.55 1.07
C LYS A 202 8.06 9.13 0.59
N GLN A 203 8.11 10.32 0.01
CA GLN A 203 6.93 11.04 -0.42
C GLN A 203 6.98 11.24 -1.93
N GLY A 204 5.86 11.06 -2.57
CA GLY A 204 5.74 11.29 -4.01
C GLY A 204 4.31 11.57 -4.42
N MET A 205 4.17 12.31 -5.51
CA MET A 205 2.89 12.58 -6.16
C MET A 205 3.00 12.24 -7.63
N ARG A 206 2.03 11.53 -8.15
CA ARG A 206 1.90 11.26 -9.59
C ARG A 206 0.65 11.93 -10.10
N GLN A 207 0.76 12.59 -11.23
CA GLN A 207 -0.35 13.25 -11.91
C GLN A 207 -0.41 12.76 -13.35
N ASN A 208 -1.60 12.42 -13.83
CA ASN A 208 -1.80 12.04 -15.20
C ASN A 208 -2.97 12.85 -15.77
N ALA A 209 -2.76 13.40 -16.95
CA ALA A 209 -3.78 14.10 -17.71
C ALA A 209 -3.87 13.46 -19.10
N ASN A 210 -5.05 13.03 -19.52
CA ASN A 210 -5.25 12.44 -20.83
C ASN A 210 -6.33 13.22 -21.57
N VAL A 211 -6.05 13.49 -22.84
CA VAL A 211 -6.98 14.05 -23.81
C VAL A 211 -7.17 13.02 -24.90
N THR A 212 -8.40 12.60 -25.13
CA THR A 212 -8.73 11.64 -26.17
C THR A 212 -9.91 12.11 -26.99
N SER A 213 -9.94 11.71 -28.23
CA SER A 213 -11.11 11.94 -29.09
C SER A 213 -11.30 10.78 -30.07
N SER A 214 -12.44 10.72 -30.71
CA SER A 214 -12.74 9.70 -31.70
C SER A 214 -13.63 10.29 -32.80
N TYR A 215 -13.16 10.18 -34.02
CA TYR A 215 -13.85 10.75 -35.19
C TYR A 215 -14.11 9.69 -36.26
N LYS A 216 -15.30 9.69 -36.80
CA LYS A 216 -15.61 8.91 -38.01
C LYS A 216 -15.38 9.77 -39.28
N VAL A 217 -14.43 9.34 -40.09
CA VAL A 217 -14.10 10.00 -41.34
C VAL A 217 -14.53 9.07 -42.50
N MET A 218 -15.16 9.66 -43.52
CA MET A 218 -15.66 8.92 -44.70
C MET A 218 -16.51 7.69 -44.36
N LYS A 219 -17.22 7.70 -43.23
CA LYS A 219 -18.08 6.60 -42.71
C LYS A 219 -17.36 5.28 -42.38
N TYR A 220 -16.15 5.06 -42.85
CA TYR A 220 -15.42 3.79 -42.71
C TYR A 220 -14.23 3.84 -41.75
N PHE A 221 -13.64 4.98 -41.61
CA PHE A 221 -12.45 5.14 -40.78
C PHE A 221 -12.80 5.77 -39.42
N ASN A 222 -12.38 5.13 -38.35
CA ASN A 222 -12.43 5.70 -37.03
C ASN A 222 -11.01 6.16 -36.66
N ILE A 223 -10.82 7.47 -36.52
CA ILE A 223 -9.56 8.10 -36.16
C ILE A 223 -9.65 8.51 -34.69
N SER A 224 -8.72 7.99 -33.88
CA SER A 224 -8.70 8.18 -32.42
C SER A 224 -7.37 8.81 -31.99
N PRO A 225 -7.24 10.14 -32.05
CA PRO A 225 -6.10 10.84 -31.49
C PRO A 225 -6.13 10.78 -29.97
N SER A 226 -4.98 10.61 -29.36
CA SER A 226 -4.80 10.66 -27.92
C SER A 226 -3.52 11.40 -27.56
N PHE A 227 -3.61 12.15 -26.46
CA PHE A 227 -2.47 12.81 -25.84
C PHE A 227 -2.48 12.48 -24.34
N SER A 228 -1.37 11.99 -23.82
CA SER A 228 -1.20 11.71 -22.40
C SER A 228 -0.02 12.47 -21.85
N TYR A 229 -0.22 13.09 -20.71
CA TYR A 229 0.79 13.77 -19.92
C TYR A 229 0.86 13.09 -18.56
N SER A 230 2.07 12.76 -18.12
CA SER A 230 2.32 12.21 -16.78
C SER A 230 3.44 12.99 -16.12
N GLU A 231 3.21 13.41 -14.90
CA GLU A 231 4.19 14.09 -14.07
C GLU A 231 4.32 13.38 -12.73
N VAL A 232 5.56 13.11 -12.32
CA VAL A 232 5.88 12.52 -11.02
C VAL A 232 6.73 13.49 -10.24
N TRP A 233 6.24 13.87 -9.06
CA TRP A 233 6.95 14.68 -8.09
C TRP A 233 7.54 13.79 -7.02
N GLY A 234 8.84 13.87 -6.83
CA GLY A 234 9.54 13.28 -5.70
C GLY A 234 9.95 14.37 -4.71
N PHE A 235 9.72 14.13 -3.44
CA PHE A 235 10.15 15.06 -2.38
C PHE A 235 11.41 14.56 -1.68
N ASN A 236 11.92 13.41 -2.12
CA ASN A 236 13.16 12.82 -1.63
C ASN A 236 14.04 12.41 -2.81
N GLU A 237 15.30 12.73 -2.74
CA GLU A 237 16.36 12.27 -3.66
C GLU A 237 17.24 11.27 -2.92
N VAL A 238 17.57 10.15 -3.54
CA VAL A 238 18.53 9.19 -3.00
C VAL A 238 19.84 9.39 -3.73
N LYS A 239 20.83 9.94 -3.02
CA LYS A 239 22.19 10.04 -3.50
C LYS A 239 22.94 8.76 -3.16
N GLN A 240 23.43 8.09 -4.18
CA GLN A 240 24.34 6.96 -3.99
C GLN A 240 25.78 7.46 -4.13
N SER A 241 26.61 7.15 -3.16
CA SER A 241 28.05 7.37 -3.20
C SER A 241 28.76 6.06 -2.93
N PHE A 242 29.90 5.87 -3.58
CA PHE A 242 30.77 4.73 -3.34
C PHE A 242 32.03 5.23 -2.64
N ASP A 243 32.31 4.71 -1.47
CA ASP A 243 33.55 4.92 -0.75
C ASP A 243 34.50 3.77 -1.07
N PRO A 244 35.57 4.00 -1.78
CA PRO A 244 36.51 2.95 -2.18
C PRO A 244 37.46 2.51 -1.06
N THR A 245 37.31 3.06 0.15
CA THR A 245 38.20 2.75 1.26
C THR A 245 38.15 1.26 1.59
N GLN A 246 39.32 0.64 1.56
CA GLN A 246 39.49 -0.76 1.98
C GLN A 246 39.71 -0.81 3.49
N ILE A 247 38.96 -1.66 4.16
CA ILE A 247 39.10 -1.86 5.60
C ILE A 247 39.69 -3.24 5.84
N TYR A 248 40.83 -3.28 6.48
CA TYR A 248 41.50 -4.50 6.90
C TYR A 248 41.31 -4.72 8.41
N VAL A 249 41.19 -5.94 8.82
CA VAL A 249 41.09 -6.34 10.23
C VAL A 249 42.09 -7.46 10.49
N ASP A 250 42.70 -7.44 11.62
CA ASP A 250 43.53 -8.55 12.12
C ASP A 250 42.66 -9.79 12.28
N ASP A 251 42.84 -10.78 11.39
CA ASP A 251 41.99 -11.97 11.37
C ASP A 251 42.65 -13.17 12.08
N THR A 252 43.95 -13.32 11.93
CA THR A 252 44.64 -14.51 12.42
C THR A 252 45.99 -14.21 13.00
N THR A 253 46.18 -14.66 14.22
CA THR A 253 47.46 -14.64 14.90
C THR A 253 48.06 -16.04 14.77
N PHE A 254 49.16 -16.18 14.04
CA PHE A 254 49.90 -17.44 13.98
C PHE A 254 51.10 -17.35 14.91
N PHE A 255 51.24 -18.33 15.78
CA PHE A 255 52.45 -18.47 16.60
C PHE A 255 53.51 -19.23 15.81
N ASN A 256 54.63 -18.58 15.56
CA ASN A 256 55.75 -19.24 14.91
C ASN A 256 56.72 -19.83 15.95
N VAL A 257 56.71 -21.16 16.10
CA VAL A 257 57.48 -21.87 17.08
C VAL A 257 59.00 -21.70 16.89
N GLU A 258 59.48 -21.52 15.65
CA GLU A 258 60.93 -21.38 15.40
C GLU A 258 61.44 -19.97 15.77
N LYS A 259 60.58 -18.97 15.71
CA LYS A 259 60.93 -17.55 15.99
C LYS A 259 60.39 -17.01 17.32
N ASP A 260 59.66 -17.84 18.07
CA ASP A 260 58.95 -17.47 19.28
C ASP A 260 58.18 -16.14 19.14
N SER A 261 57.47 -15.98 17.99
CA SER A 261 56.82 -14.75 17.62
C SER A 261 55.45 -14.98 17.01
N PHE A 262 54.54 -14.03 17.24
CA PHE A 262 53.22 -14.01 16.62
C PHE A 262 53.27 -13.27 15.28
N THR A 263 52.69 -13.85 14.25
CA THR A 263 52.48 -13.18 12.95
C THR A 263 50.99 -12.87 12.82
N ILE A 264 50.63 -11.60 12.65
CA ILE A 264 49.29 -11.13 12.36
C ILE A 264 49.13 -11.04 10.87
N LYS A 265 48.07 -11.66 10.33
CA LYS A 265 47.69 -11.47 8.91
C LYS A 265 46.43 -10.66 8.87
N ASP A 266 46.48 -9.55 8.13
CA ASP A 266 45.32 -8.71 7.88
C ASP A 266 44.40 -9.37 6.86
N LYS A 267 43.12 -9.38 7.20
CA LYS A 267 42.06 -9.82 6.29
C LYS A 267 41.27 -8.63 5.79
N LEU A 268 41.09 -8.56 4.49
CA LEU A 268 40.23 -7.56 3.89
C LEU A 268 38.79 -7.80 4.32
N LEU A 269 38.24 -6.89 5.14
CA LEU A 269 36.86 -6.95 5.60
C LEU A 269 35.90 -6.34 4.59
N PHE A 270 36.30 -5.24 3.95
CA PHE A 270 35.52 -4.54 2.95
C PHE A 270 36.37 -4.10 1.76
N ASN A 271 35.85 -4.29 0.56
CA ASN A 271 36.45 -3.76 -0.66
C ASN A 271 35.60 -2.60 -1.19
N GLY A 272 35.49 -1.56 -0.39
CA GLY A 272 34.65 -0.40 -0.64
C GLY A 272 33.21 -0.54 -0.07
N ARG A 273 32.58 0.59 0.16
CA ARG A 273 31.22 0.67 0.71
C ARG A 273 30.33 1.56 -0.15
N ALA A 274 29.21 1.01 -0.61
CA ALA A 274 28.15 1.83 -1.19
C ALA A 274 27.32 2.47 -0.08
N SER A 275 27.25 3.78 -0.05
CA SER A 275 26.42 4.56 0.87
C SER A 275 25.22 5.13 0.12
N LYS A 276 24.08 5.16 0.77
CA LYS A 276 22.83 5.75 0.25
C LYS A 276 22.34 6.79 1.25
N ASP A 277 22.40 8.05 0.85
CA ASP A 277 21.86 9.15 1.63
C ASP A 277 20.55 9.63 1.03
N THR A 278 19.53 9.79 1.86
CA THR A 278 18.26 10.35 1.44
C THR A 278 18.23 11.83 1.77
N LEU A 279 18.15 12.64 0.73
CA LEU A 279 18.07 14.10 0.83
C LEU A 279 16.62 14.54 0.60
N ASN A 280 16.12 15.45 1.41
CA ASN A 280 14.83 16.09 1.19
C ASN A 280 15.00 17.16 0.10
N LYS A 281 14.77 16.76 -1.15
CA LYS A 281 14.90 17.61 -2.32
C LYS A 281 13.76 17.34 -3.28
N PHE A 282 13.14 18.40 -3.74
CA PHE A 282 12.07 18.30 -4.74
C PHE A 282 12.67 17.99 -6.12
N GLY A 283 12.10 16.99 -6.77
CA GLY A 283 12.37 16.64 -8.15
C GLY A 283 11.08 16.39 -8.92
N ALA A 284 11.02 16.82 -10.16
CA ALA A 284 9.88 16.57 -11.04
C ALA A 284 10.35 15.88 -12.32
N TYR A 285 9.69 14.78 -12.66
CA TYR A 285 9.90 14.05 -13.90
C TYR A 285 8.63 14.10 -14.73
N ARG A 286 8.74 14.46 -16.00
CA ARG A 286 7.62 14.66 -16.92
C ARG A 286 7.75 13.77 -18.13
N THR A 287 6.65 13.16 -18.53
CA THR A 287 6.54 12.39 -19.76
C THR A 287 5.28 12.80 -20.50
N PHE A 288 5.35 12.80 -21.80
CA PHE A 288 4.19 13.00 -22.65
C PHE A 288 4.24 12.02 -23.83
N ASN A 289 3.09 11.59 -24.25
CA ASN A 289 2.92 10.71 -25.40
C ASN A 289 1.74 11.21 -26.23
N ALA A 290 1.95 11.27 -27.52
CA ALA A 290 0.88 11.55 -28.49
C ALA A 290 0.76 10.38 -29.47
N SER A 291 -0.42 9.92 -29.70
CA SER A 291 -0.70 8.83 -30.64
C SER A 291 -1.98 9.06 -31.43
N VAL A 292 -2.04 8.48 -32.61
CA VAL A 292 -3.24 8.48 -33.47
C VAL A 292 -3.54 7.05 -33.86
N GLY A 293 -4.66 6.51 -33.41
CA GLY A 293 -5.18 5.22 -33.83
C GLY A 293 -6.10 5.40 -35.04
N ILE A 294 -5.94 4.56 -36.03
CA ILE A 294 -6.85 4.51 -37.21
C ILE A 294 -7.39 3.09 -37.31
N ASN A 295 -8.69 2.96 -37.17
CA ASN A 295 -9.39 1.68 -37.27
C ASN A 295 -10.46 1.74 -38.40
N THR A 296 -10.56 0.69 -39.16
CA THR A 296 -11.63 0.53 -40.14
C THR A 296 -12.28 -0.85 -40.02
N GLN A 297 -13.55 -0.93 -40.32
CA GLN A 297 -14.28 -2.18 -40.37
C GLN A 297 -14.90 -2.30 -41.78
N LEU A 298 -14.47 -3.30 -42.51
CA LEU A 298 -15.01 -3.60 -43.85
C LEU A 298 -15.98 -4.76 -43.72
N PHE A 299 -17.18 -4.57 -44.24
CA PHE A 299 -18.22 -5.60 -44.26
C PHE A 299 -18.43 -6.05 -45.70
N GLY A 300 -18.18 -7.31 -45.96
CA GLY A 300 -18.54 -7.97 -47.20
C GLY A 300 -19.86 -8.72 -47.03
N LEU A 301 -20.81 -8.52 -47.93
CA LEU A 301 -22.04 -9.31 -48.03
C LEU A 301 -22.07 -10.02 -49.38
N MET A 302 -21.92 -11.34 -49.36
CA MET A 302 -22.17 -12.19 -50.53
C MET A 302 -23.58 -12.75 -50.44
N GLN A 303 -24.41 -12.45 -51.43
CA GLN A 303 -25.76 -13.01 -51.55
C GLN A 303 -25.80 -14.05 -52.67
N PHE A 304 -26.33 -15.22 -52.35
CA PHE A 304 -26.49 -16.31 -53.32
C PHE A 304 -27.97 -16.38 -53.79
N LYS A 305 -28.18 -16.36 -55.10
CA LYS A 305 -29.55 -16.44 -55.70
C LYS A 305 -30.12 -17.85 -55.69
N LYS A 306 -29.28 -18.88 -55.57
CA LYS A 306 -29.68 -20.30 -55.56
C LYS A 306 -28.77 -21.07 -54.60
N GLY A 307 -29.36 -22.02 -53.84
CA GLY A 307 -28.64 -22.91 -52.96
C GLY A 307 -29.10 -22.86 -51.51
N PHE A 308 -28.53 -23.73 -50.67
CA PHE A 308 -28.83 -23.85 -49.26
C PHE A 308 -28.42 -22.59 -48.46
N LEU A 309 -27.32 -21.95 -48.84
CA LEU A 309 -26.83 -20.72 -48.23
C LEU A 309 -27.40 -19.49 -48.93
N ARG A 310 -28.10 -18.64 -48.21
CA ARG A 310 -28.67 -17.39 -48.72
C ARG A 310 -27.72 -16.21 -48.76
N GLY A 311 -26.70 -16.26 -47.93
CA GLY A 311 -25.66 -15.21 -47.88
C GLY A 311 -24.58 -15.49 -46.85
N ILE A 312 -23.40 -14.94 -47.07
CA ILE A 312 -22.27 -14.92 -46.11
C ILE A 312 -21.94 -13.46 -45.80
N ARG A 313 -21.94 -13.13 -44.54
CA ARG A 313 -21.45 -11.84 -44.05
C ARG A 313 -20.03 -12.03 -43.54
N HIS A 314 -19.07 -11.29 -44.06
CA HIS A 314 -17.70 -11.30 -43.66
C HIS A 314 -17.32 -9.93 -43.09
N GLN A 315 -16.62 -9.92 -41.97
CA GLN A 315 -16.14 -8.72 -41.31
C GLN A 315 -14.62 -8.84 -41.20
N ILE A 316 -13.91 -7.86 -41.68
CA ILE A 316 -12.45 -7.72 -41.57
C ILE A 316 -12.15 -6.46 -40.76
#